data_6b235f66a7262d4ed44c498fb444e463
#
_entry.id   6b235f66a7262d4ed44c498fb444e463
#
_cell.length_a   1.000
_cell.length_b   1.000
_cell.length_c   1.000
_cell.angle_alpha   90.00
_cell.angle_beta   90.00
_cell.angle_gamma   90.00
#
_symmetry.space_group_name_H-M   'P 1'
#
loop_
_entity.id
_entity.type
_entity.pdbx_description
1 polymer ?
#
loop_
_entity_poly.entity_id
_entity_poly.type
_entity_poly.pdbx_seq_one_letter_code
_entity_poly.pdbx_strand_id
1 'polypeptide(L)'
;AEFFGVSPEKIKAGFDKSRAVFGRQETFKIGDKSCTLVLIKNPVGASQALDMIKLAPYPFTLSVLLNANYADGIDTSWIWDANFESILDMDIPQAFAGGVRHSEIARRLRVTGYDEDKITEAESLEDIMALIEAQSTDHAYILATYTAMLQFREILASRHAVGKEMN
;
A
#
# COMPACT_ATOMS: atom_id res chain seq x y z
N ALA A 1 5.35 29.13 0.39
CA ALA A 1 5.72 29.48 1.78
C ALA A 1 6.83 30.54 1.80
N GLU A 2 7.90 30.38 1.05
CA GLU A 2 8.99 31.38 0.92
C GLU A 2 8.48 32.72 0.38
N PHE A 3 7.57 32.70 -0.61
CA PHE A 3 6.92 33.89 -1.14
C PHE A 3 6.17 34.71 -0.05
N PHE A 4 5.74 34.06 1.02
CA PHE A 4 5.09 34.70 2.18
C PHE A 4 6.05 34.96 3.35
N GLY A 5 7.36 34.92 3.15
CA GLY A 5 8.38 35.20 4.17
C GLY A 5 8.50 34.13 5.26
N VAL A 6 8.04 32.91 5.00
CA VAL A 6 8.22 31.78 5.93
C VAL A 6 9.59 31.15 5.70
N SER A 7 10.44 31.14 6.75
CA SER A 7 11.80 30.60 6.63
C SER A 7 11.80 29.08 6.37
N PRO A 8 12.85 28.55 5.68
CA PRO A 8 12.99 27.11 5.40
C PRO A 8 12.92 26.24 6.67
N GLU A 9 13.45 26.70 7.79
CA GLU A 9 13.40 26.00 9.08
C GLU A 9 11.97 25.87 9.61
N LYS A 10 11.15 26.92 9.48
CA LYS A 10 9.73 26.90 9.87
C LYS A 10 8.92 25.99 8.94
N ILE A 11 9.26 25.99 7.65
CA ILE A 11 8.64 25.09 6.66
C ILE A 11 8.96 23.65 7.06
N LYS A 12 10.24 23.33 7.27
CA LYS A 12 10.67 21.99 7.70
C LYS A 12 10.00 21.57 9.01
N ALA A 13 10.01 22.42 10.04
CA ALA A 13 9.37 22.12 11.32
C ALA A 13 7.86 21.93 11.21
N GLY A 14 7.20 22.56 10.22
CA GLY A 14 5.80 22.33 9.89
C GLY A 14 5.58 20.96 9.30
N PHE A 15 6.44 20.51 8.38
CA PHE A 15 6.41 19.17 7.81
C PHE A 15 6.72 18.10 8.86
N ASP A 16 7.73 18.29 9.68
CA ASP A 16 8.13 17.35 10.76
C ASP A 16 7.02 17.16 11.81
N LYS A 17 6.16 18.16 12.01
CA LYS A 17 5.00 18.13 12.90
C LYS A 17 3.71 17.63 12.22
N SER A 18 3.68 17.60 10.88
CA SER A 18 2.50 17.12 10.16
C SER A 18 2.39 15.61 10.37
N ARG A 19 1.32 15.19 11.06
CA ARG A 19 0.95 13.78 11.09
C ARG A 19 0.38 13.40 9.74
N ALA A 20 0.67 12.18 9.27
CA ALA A 20 0.05 11.65 8.08
C ALA A 20 -1.48 11.83 8.15
N VAL A 21 -2.02 12.53 7.15
CA VAL A 21 -3.48 12.68 7.05
C VAL A 21 -4.07 11.31 6.74
N PHE A 22 -5.19 10.98 7.36
CA PHE A 22 -5.96 9.76 7.17
C PHE A 22 -5.86 9.22 5.72
N GLY A 23 -5.38 7.97 5.57
CA GLY A 23 -5.25 7.28 4.28
C GLY A 23 -4.10 7.72 3.38
N ARG A 24 -3.26 8.69 3.76
CA ARG A 24 -2.16 9.12 2.87
C ARG A 24 -0.85 8.35 3.10
N GLN A 25 -0.55 8.00 4.33
CA GLN A 25 0.59 7.15 4.70
C GLN A 25 0.43 6.77 6.17
N GLU A 26 -0.07 5.58 6.43
CA GLU A 26 -0.27 5.09 7.80
C GLU A 26 0.70 3.94 8.05
N THR A 27 1.42 4.02 9.18
CA THR A 27 2.33 2.95 9.61
C THR A 27 1.76 2.23 10.81
N PHE A 28 1.77 0.89 10.76
CA PHE A 28 1.31 -0.01 11.81
C PHE A 28 2.08 -1.33 11.75
N LYS A 29 1.73 -2.27 12.63
CA LYS A 29 2.34 -3.59 12.64
C LYS A 29 1.33 -4.69 12.31
N ILE A 30 1.81 -5.70 11.56
CA ILE A 30 1.15 -7.00 11.38
C ILE A 30 2.16 -8.04 11.87
N GLY A 31 1.87 -8.67 13.02
CA GLY A 31 2.88 -9.47 13.71
C GLY A 31 4.10 -8.63 14.08
N ASP A 32 5.28 -9.06 13.64
CA ASP A 32 6.55 -8.34 13.79
C ASP A 32 6.85 -7.36 12.64
N LYS A 33 6.10 -7.43 11.53
CA LYS A 33 6.34 -6.64 10.31
C LYS A 33 5.91 -5.19 10.46
N SER A 34 6.72 -4.27 9.96
CA SER A 34 6.36 -2.86 9.84
C SER A 34 5.63 -2.63 8.52
N CYS A 35 4.38 -2.19 8.56
CA CYS A 35 3.55 -2.03 7.39
C CYS A 35 3.24 -0.55 7.14
N THR A 36 3.29 -0.13 5.89
CA THR A 36 2.89 1.22 5.46
C THR A 36 1.75 1.12 4.47
N LEU A 37 0.59 1.65 4.84
CA LEU A 37 -0.62 1.70 4.01
C LEU A 37 -0.72 3.05 3.31
N VAL A 38 -0.89 3.02 2.00
CA VAL A 38 -0.98 4.21 1.14
C VAL A 38 -2.24 4.13 0.29
N LEU A 39 -3.06 5.18 0.35
CA LEU A 39 -4.25 5.30 -0.49
C LEU A 39 -3.84 5.61 -1.94
N ILE A 40 -4.36 4.82 -2.87
CA ILE A 40 -4.28 5.04 -4.32
C ILE A 40 -5.70 5.11 -4.91
N LYS A 41 -5.96 6.01 -5.87
CA LYS A 41 -7.30 6.10 -6.49
C LYS A 41 -7.28 6.64 -7.92
N ASN A 42 -6.12 6.92 -8.47
CA ASN A 42 -5.96 7.41 -9.85
C ASN A 42 -4.51 7.16 -10.30
N PRO A 43 -4.19 7.29 -11.61
CA PRO A 43 -2.86 6.98 -12.14
C PRO A 43 -1.74 7.79 -11.49
N VAL A 44 -1.98 9.09 -11.30
CA VAL A 44 -0.97 10.01 -10.75
C VAL A 44 -0.66 9.66 -9.30
N GLY A 45 -1.69 9.45 -8.48
CA GLY A 45 -1.52 9.09 -7.07
C GLY A 45 -0.84 7.72 -6.89
N ALA A 46 -1.18 6.74 -7.74
CA ALA A 46 -0.53 5.43 -7.72
C ALA A 46 0.94 5.53 -8.14
N SER A 47 1.25 6.27 -9.20
CA SER A 47 2.64 6.48 -9.65
C SER A 47 3.47 7.19 -8.58
N GLN A 48 2.93 8.24 -7.93
CA GLN A 48 3.60 8.92 -6.83
C GLN A 48 3.84 8.00 -5.61
N ALA A 49 2.88 7.12 -5.29
CA ALA A 49 3.06 6.13 -4.24
C ALA A 49 4.18 5.14 -4.59
N LEU A 50 4.24 4.68 -5.83
CA LEU A 50 5.31 3.82 -6.33
C LEU A 50 6.67 4.54 -6.30
N ASP A 51 6.75 5.79 -6.73
CA ASP A 51 7.99 6.59 -6.65
C ASP A 51 8.46 6.78 -5.20
N MET A 52 7.53 6.93 -4.25
CA MET A 52 7.86 7.04 -2.83
C MET A 52 8.43 5.72 -2.30
N ILE A 53 7.79 4.58 -2.55
CA ILE A 53 8.27 3.29 -2.03
C ILE A 53 9.57 2.84 -2.70
N LYS A 54 9.86 3.29 -3.93
CA LYS A 54 11.14 3.08 -4.61
C LYS A 54 12.34 3.64 -3.84
N LEU A 55 12.11 4.62 -2.97
CA LEU A 55 13.17 5.19 -2.12
C LEU A 55 13.52 4.33 -0.90
N ALA A 56 12.80 3.23 -0.65
CA ALA A 56 13.09 2.33 0.46
C ALA A 56 14.48 1.68 0.27
N PRO A 57 15.38 1.79 1.27
CA PRO A 57 16.75 1.29 1.14
C PRO A 57 16.88 -0.21 1.52
N TYR A 58 15.79 -0.94 1.58
CA TYR A 58 15.70 -2.34 2.04
C TYR A 58 14.65 -3.10 1.23
N PRO A 59 14.78 -4.45 1.16
CA PRO A 59 13.75 -5.28 0.54
C PRO A 59 12.42 -5.20 1.31
N PHE A 60 11.32 -5.24 0.58
CA PHE A 60 9.98 -5.19 1.17
C PHE A 60 8.98 -6.04 0.38
N THR A 61 7.91 -6.43 1.04
CA THR A 61 6.75 -7.04 0.40
C THR A 61 5.81 -5.96 -0.12
N LEU A 62 5.33 -6.10 -1.35
CA LEU A 62 4.33 -5.20 -1.94
C LEU A 62 2.97 -5.87 -1.92
N SER A 63 1.94 -5.17 -1.44
CA SER A 63 0.54 -5.58 -1.58
C SER A 63 -0.22 -4.49 -2.33
N VAL A 64 -1.01 -4.86 -3.33
CA VAL A 64 -1.89 -3.92 -4.04
C VAL A 64 -3.33 -4.40 -3.90
N LEU A 65 -4.16 -3.60 -3.24
CA LEU A 65 -5.54 -3.93 -2.90
C LEU A 65 -6.49 -3.08 -3.74
N LEU A 66 -7.12 -3.70 -4.74
CA LEU A 66 -7.98 -3.03 -5.70
C LEU A 66 -9.45 -3.38 -5.46
N ASN A 67 -10.24 -2.41 -5.04
CA ASN A 67 -11.68 -2.46 -5.06
C ASN A 67 -12.24 -1.54 -6.14
N ALA A 68 -13.48 -1.80 -6.56
CA ALA A 68 -14.23 -1.01 -7.52
C ALA A 68 -15.65 -0.73 -6.99
N ASN A 69 -15.76 -0.41 -5.70
CA ASN A 69 -17.00 0.01 -5.10
C ASN A 69 -17.33 1.47 -5.50
N TYR A 70 -18.54 1.90 -5.31
CA TYR A 70 -18.97 3.25 -5.71
C TYR A 70 -18.06 4.36 -5.18
N ALA A 71 -17.57 4.22 -3.92
CA ALA A 71 -16.67 5.19 -3.29
C ALA A 71 -15.24 5.17 -3.83
N ASP A 72 -14.81 4.08 -4.48
CA ASP A 72 -13.49 3.97 -5.12
C ASP A 72 -13.50 4.58 -6.54
N GLY A 73 -14.68 4.67 -7.15
CA GLY A 73 -14.87 4.78 -8.58
C GLY A 73 -14.97 3.40 -9.22
N ILE A 74 -16.03 3.18 -10.01
CA ILE A 74 -16.32 1.86 -10.61
C ILE A 74 -15.28 1.50 -11.69
N ASP A 75 -14.71 2.50 -12.35
CA ASP A 75 -13.70 2.34 -13.39
C ASP A 75 -12.31 2.10 -12.76
N THR A 76 -11.76 0.91 -13.00
CA THR A 76 -10.42 0.50 -12.59
C THR A 76 -9.38 0.63 -13.72
N SER A 77 -9.78 1.07 -14.91
CA SER A 77 -8.88 1.15 -16.07
C SER A 77 -7.66 2.05 -15.84
N TRP A 78 -7.74 2.98 -14.89
CA TRP A 78 -6.64 3.86 -14.50
C TRP A 78 -5.37 3.10 -14.04
N ILE A 79 -5.49 1.84 -13.62
CA ILE A 79 -4.32 1.04 -13.24
C ILE A 79 -3.36 0.82 -14.42
N TRP A 80 -3.86 0.88 -15.67
CA TRP A 80 -3.06 0.73 -16.87
C TRP A 80 -2.25 1.98 -17.21
N ASP A 81 -2.68 3.15 -16.72
CA ASP A 81 -2.00 4.44 -16.90
C ASP A 81 -1.01 4.75 -15.76
N ALA A 82 -1.09 4.00 -14.65
CA ALA A 82 -0.15 4.13 -13.53
C ALA A 82 1.17 3.40 -13.84
N ASN A 83 2.30 3.98 -13.39
CA ASN A 83 3.64 3.47 -13.67
C ASN A 83 4.01 2.27 -12.78
N PHE A 84 3.27 1.16 -12.91
CA PHE A 84 3.60 -0.08 -12.21
C PHE A 84 4.91 -0.71 -12.73
N GLU A 85 5.38 -0.35 -13.90
CA GLU A 85 6.67 -0.79 -14.45
C GLU A 85 7.84 -0.45 -13.52
N SER A 86 7.72 0.61 -12.72
CA SER A 86 8.76 1.01 -11.75
C SER A 86 9.07 -0.04 -10.69
N ILE A 87 8.17 -1.02 -10.46
CA ILE A 87 8.42 -2.12 -9.50
C ILE A 87 9.59 -3.01 -9.93
N LEU A 88 9.93 -3.04 -11.21
CA LEU A 88 11.07 -3.81 -11.73
C LEU A 88 12.42 -3.31 -11.23
N ASP A 89 12.49 -2.06 -10.81
CA ASP A 89 13.68 -1.42 -10.26
C ASP A 89 13.74 -1.49 -8.71
N MET A 90 12.81 -2.22 -8.07
CA MET A 90 12.70 -2.32 -6.62
C MET A 90 13.08 -3.72 -6.13
N ASP A 91 13.57 -3.81 -4.90
CA ASP A 91 13.84 -5.09 -4.26
C ASP A 91 12.55 -5.62 -3.58
N ILE A 92 11.71 -6.26 -4.39
CA ILE A 92 10.42 -6.82 -3.99
C ILE A 92 10.50 -8.35 -4.17
N PRO A 93 10.74 -9.13 -3.10
CA PRO A 93 10.77 -10.60 -3.17
C PRO A 93 9.40 -11.20 -3.48
N GLN A 94 8.30 -10.58 -3.01
CA GLN A 94 6.94 -11.04 -3.21
C GLN A 94 5.97 -9.86 -3.38
N ALA A 95 5.02 -10.02 -4.29
CA ALA A 95 3.92 -9.08 -4.53
C ALA A 95 2.57 -9.78 -4.36
N PHE A 96 1.65 -9.15 -3.62
CA PHE A 96 0.32 -9.67 -3.37
C PHE A 96 -0.74 -8.82 -4.04
N ALA A 97 -1.66 -9.47 -4.72
CA ALA A 97 -2.82 -8.86 -5.34
C ALA A 97 -4.07 -9.22 -4.54
N GLY A 98 -4.76 -8.23 -3.99
CA GLY A 98 -5.95 -8.41 -3.17
C GLY A 98 -7.08 -7.44 -3.49
N GLY A 99 -8.19 -7.57 -2.75
CA GLY A 99 -9.41 -6.81 -2.98
C GLY A 99 -10.35 -7.47 -3.98
N VAL A 100 -11.52 -6.87 -4.18
CA VAL A 100 -12.58 -7.41 -5.05
C VAL A 100 -12.10 -7.60 -6.50
N ARG A 101 -11.10 -6.82 -6.92
CA ARG A 101 -10.53 -6.85 -8.28
C ARG A 101 -9.09 -7.39 -8.27
N HIS A 102 -8.77 -8.33 -7.37
CA HIS A 102 -7.43 -8.91 -7.23
C HIS A 102 -6.88 -9.45 -8.56
N SER A 103 -7.70 -10.13 -9.36
CA SER A 103 -7.24 -10.69 -10.64
C SER A 103 -6.86 -9.62 -11.67
N GLU A 104 -7.50 -8.44 -11.63
CA GLU A 104 -7.13 -7.34 -12.53
C GLU A 104 -5.77 -6.78 -12.15
N ILE A 105 -5.52 -6.55 -10.86
CA ILE A 105 -4.23 -6.03 -10.43
C ILE A 105 -3.11 -7.08 -10.57
N ALA A 106 -3.39 -8.36 -10.33
CA ALA A 106 -2.44 -9.43 -10.60
C ALA A 106 -2.05 -9.48 -12.08
N ARG A 107 -3.03 -9.35 -12.98
CA ARG A 107 -2.78 -9.24 -14.41
C ARG A 107 -1.93 -8.00 -14.73
N ARG A 108 -2.23 -6.85 -14.10
CA ARG A 108 -1.46 -5.62 -14.31
C ARG A 108 0.01 -5.81 -13.90
N LEU A 109 0.26 -6.45 -12.76
CA LEU A 109 1.61 -6.77 -12.30
C LEU A 109 2.35 -7.69 -13.27
N ARG A 110 1.71 -8.75 -13.77
CA ARG A 110 2.30 -9.65 -14.79
C ARG A 110 2.69 -8.92 -16.06
N VAL A 111 1.86 -7.99 -16.52
CA VAL A 111 2.12 -7.22 -17.76
C VAL A 111 3.32 -6.27 -17.62
N THR A 112 3.71 -5.86 -16.41
CA THR A 112 4.97 -5.10 -16.21
C THR A 112 6.21 -5.92 -16.57
N GLY A 113 6.12 -7.24 -16.62
CA GLY A 113 7.24 -8.15 -16.72
C GLY A 113 7.79 -8.59 -15.35
N TYR A 114 7.11 -8.25 -14.25
CA TYR A 114 7.46 -8.76 -12.94
C TYR A 114 7.25 -10.27 -12.88
N ASP A 115 8.15 -10.97 -12.18
CA ASP A 115 8.22 -12.43 -12.10
C ASP A 115 6.89 -13.02 -11.59
N GLU A 116 6.25 -13.84 -12.42
CA GLU A 116 4.92 -14.42 -12.13
C GLU A 116 4.94 -15.31 -10.89
N ASP A 117 6.04 -16.03 -10.64
CA ASP A 117 6.19 -16.90 -9.48
C ASP A 117 6.26 -16.09 -8.15
N LYS A 118 6.48 -14.79 -8.25
CA LYS A 118 6.49 -13.86 -7.12
C LYS A 118 5.16 -13.12 -6.93
N ILE A 119 4.14 -13.41 -7.73
CA ILE A 119 2.81 -12.81 -7.61
C ILE A 119 1.86 -13.81 -6.97
N THR A 120 1.27 -13.45 -5.85
CA THR A 120 0.22 -14.24 -5.21
C THR A 120 -1.09 -13.46 -5.21
N GLU A 121 -2.15 -14.08 -5.72
CA GLU A 121 -3.51 -13.56 -5.63
C GLU A 121 -4.17 -14.07 -4.35
N ALA A 122 -4.89 -13.19 -3.65
CA ALA A 122 -5.66 -13.55 -2.47
C ALA A 122 -7.10 -13.01 -2.58
N GLU A 123 -8.07 -13.88 -2.33
CA GLU A 123 -9.50 -13.55 -2.41
C GLU A 123 -9.98 -12.74 -1.19
N SER A 124 -9.34 -12.91 -0.03
CA SER A 124 -9.67 -12.17 1.18
C SER A 124 -8.54 -11.25 1.65
N LEU A 125 -8.89 -10.20 2.36
CA LEU A 125 -7.91 -9.29 2.98
C LEU A 125 -7.25 -9.92 4.20
N GLU A 126 -7.91 -10.88 4.84
CA GLU A 126 -7.35 -11.70 5.90
C GLU A 126 -6.20 -12.57 5.39
N ASP A 127 -6.34 -13.13 4.19
CA ASP A 127 -5.27 -13.90 3.55
C ASP A 127 -4.08 -13.00 3.21
N ILE A 128 -4.33 -11.77 2.72
CA ILE A 128 -3.26 -10.78 2.50
C ILE A 128 -2.49 -10.52 3.79
N MET A 129 -3.17 -10.35 4.93
CA MET A 129 -2.49 -10.17 6.22
C MET A 129 -1.64 -11.37 6.60
N ALA A 130 -2.16 -12.58 6.44
CA ALA A 130 -1.44 -13.81 6.73
C ALA A 130 -0.22 -13.99 5.80
N LEU A 131 -0.37 -13.66 4.52
CA LEU A 131 0.72 -13.67 3.56
C LEU A 131 1.83 -12.66 3.91
N ILE A 132 1.47 -11.44 4.33
CA ILE A 132 2.45 -10.43 4.80
C ILE A 132 3.19 -10.96 6.03
N GLU A 133 2.47 -11.50 7.00
CA GLU A 133 3.04 -11.99 8.26
C GLU A 133 4.04 -13.14 8.03
N ALA A 134 3.78 -13.99 7.04
CA ALA A 134 4.61 -15.14 6.69
C ALA A 134 5.90 -14.77 5.92
N GLN A 135 6.06 -13.51 5.45
CA GLN A 135 7.23 -13.12 4.66
C GLN A 135 8.50 -12.98 5.50
N SER A 136 9.65 -13.15 4.82
CA SER A 136 10.97 -12.94 5.43
C SER A 136 11.36 -11.45 5.53
N THR A 137 10.70 -10.56 4.78
CA THR A 137 10.95 -9.11 4.83
C THR A 137 10.40 -8.50 6.10
N ASP A 138 11.10 -7.52 6.68
CA ASP A 138 10.67 -6.79 7.87
C ASP A 138 9.65 -5.68 7.56
N HIS A 139 9.52 -5.33 6.28
CA HIS A 139 8.67 -4.24 5.81
C HIS A 139 7.69 -4.69 4.74
N ALA A 140 6.47 -4.14 4.78
CA ALA A 140 5.47 -4.29 3.75
C ALA A 140 4.85 -2.94 3.38
N TYR A 141 4.73 -2.67 2.09
CA TYR A 141 3.96 -1.56 1.57
C TYR A 141 2.63 -2.07 1.02
N ILE A 142 1.55 -1.41 1.41
CA ILE A 142 0.18 -1.77 1.04
C ILE A 142 -0.43 -0.58 0.30
N LEU A 143 -0.55 -0.70 -1.02
CA LEU A 143 -1.24 0.28 -1.86
C LEU A 143 -2.69 -0.14 -1.96
N ALA A 144 -3.63 0.68 -1.52
CA ALA A 144 -5.03 0.30 -1.45
C ALA A 144 -5.96 1.39 -1.99
N THR A 145 -7.03 0.99 -2.69
CA THR A 145 -8.16 1.87 -2.97
C THR A 145 -8.94 2.16 -1.69
N TYR A 146 -9.79 3.16 -1.70
CA TYR A 146 -10.41 3.69 -0.48
C TYR A 146 -11.18 2.64 0.32
N THR A 147 -12.06 1.88 -0.31
CA THR A 147 -12.85 0.89 0.43
C THR A 147 -12.02 -0.33 0.83
N ALA A 148 -11.03 -0.73 0.03
CA ALA A 148 -10.08 -1.77 0.42
C ALA A 148 -9.26 -1.34 1.64
N MET A 149 -8.81 -0.09 1.69
CA MET A 149 -8.12 0.49 2.84
C MET A 149 -9.00 0.47 4.10
N LEU A 150 -10.27 0.88 4.01
CA LEU A 150 -11.18 0.87 5.15
C LEU A 150 -11.40 -0.55 5.69
N GLN A 151 -11.70 -1.50 4.81
CA GLN A 151 -11.89 -2.92 5.17
C GLN A 151 -10.64 -3.51 5.82
N PHE A 152 -9.46 -3.24 5.24
CA PHE A 152 -8.20 -3.71 5.79
C PHE A 152 -7.94 -3.18 7.20
N ARG A 153 -8.24 -1.92 7.45
CA ARG A 153 -8.14 -1.30 8.79
C ARG A 153 -9.13 -1.88 9.80
N GLU A 154 -10.34 -2.20 9.37
CA GLU A 154 -11.36 -2.82 10.21
C GLU A 154 -10.90 -4.22 10.68
N ILE A 155 -10.36 -5.04 9.77
CA ILE A 155 -9.79 -6.34 10.09
C ILE A 155 -8.60 -6.20 11.06
N LEU A 156 -7.70 -5.23 10.80
CA LEU A 156 -6.57 -4.94 11.67
C LEU A 156 -7.01 -4.55 13.08
N ALA A 157 -8.02 -3.68 13.20
CA ALA A 157 -8.57 -3.25 14.48
C ALA A 157 -9.21 -4.41 15.25
N SER A 158 -9.95 -5.29 14.58
CA SER A 158 -10.56 -6.47 15.20
C SER A 158 -9.52 -7.46 15.72
N ARG A 159 -8.43 -7.70 15.00
CA ARG A 159 -7.30 -8.54 15.48
C ARG A 159 -6.63 -7.97 16.72
N HIS A 160 -6.44 -6.65 16.78
CA HIS A 160 -5.86 -5.99 17.96
C HIS A 160 -6.79 -6.01 19.19
N ALA A 161 -8.11 -5.98 18.99
CA ALA A 161 -9.09 -6.09 20.07
C ALA A 161 -9.04 -7.50 20.69
N VAL A 162 -9.06 -8.54 19.85
CA VAL A 162 -8.97 -9.95 20.31
C VAL A 162 -7.65 -10.22 21.04
N GLY A 163 -6.52 -9.68 20.55
CA GLY A 163 -5.22 -9.86 21.20
C GLY A 163 -5.11 -9.19 22.58
N LYS A 164 -5.94 -8.17 22.87
CA LYS A 164 -5.98 -7.52 24.21
C LYS A 164 -6.85 -8.27 25.21
N GLU A 165 -7.83 -9.05 24.76
CA GLU A 165 -8.68 -9.86 25.62
C GLU A 165 -8.01 -11.19 26.05
N MET A 166 -6.96 -11.62 25.33
CA MET A 166 -6.22 -12.86 25.60
C MET A 166 -4.96 -12.68 26.47
N ASN A 167 -4.61 -11.47 26.88
CA ASN A 167 -3.50 -11.12 27.77
C ASN A 167 -4.03 -10.51 29.07
#